data_ee83bc955b1bcea1c034763ee8733b5c
#
_entry.id   ee83bc955b1bcea1c034763ee8733b5c
#
_cell.length_a   1.000
_cell.length_b   1.000
_cell.length_c   1.000
_cell.angle_alpha   90.00
_cell.angle_beta   90.00
_cell.angle_gamma   90.00
#
_symmetry.space_group_name_H-M   'P 1'
#
loop_
_entity.id
_entity.type
_entity.pdbx_description
1 polymer ?
#
loop_
_entity_poly.entity_id
_entity_poly.type
_entity_poly.pdbx_seq_one_letter_code
_entity_poly.pdbx_strand_id
1 'polypeptide(L)'
;MPEIKIPQSKAEVRDLVLEVVKTLVALLEEKDPFLKKHSERVANNCANFCEQFKILGAEDIETVFFAGLLHDIGIVAVPIEILKRSEPLTEEEIIRIKRHPVSGEKILSNFSYLKALLPMVRHHHEAMDGSGYPDGIEGDKIPLGARIIGLFNYFDNLVFPRFSDRELSMEAALENINSKAEQLFDKTLISNFNTFIEANSGQSEDYLLKKETASMRSIFTNILKKFTAGKINPPVMPQVVREVQAVVKRPKSTSDELAQVIEKDPVISLRLISVANSPIYRGVTEIRNVKSALPRLGLKETLNIVLAIANKSLYSTDKVQFRILMDKLWVHSLASAYGSKLIAQNLKLDDSDKFFLMGLTHDIGKILLLKAFTEASKDRKLNMNAITANIQEAHLSLGSLLLKRWGFDEDFIKVLTHHEDKNLSPDTDKEILVVHLANLLTRKIGFSLFEEELDYAQLESAQILKMDPATIEDIGEKIKQIISDVAHLF
;
A
#
# COMPACT_ATOMS: atom_id res chain seq x y z
N MET A 1 -7.80 30.45 5.10
CA MET A 1 -7.80 28.99 5.44
C MET A 1 -8.31 28.28 4.21
N PRO A 2 -7.68 27.21 3.74
CA PRO A 2 -8.26 26.43 2.65
C PRO A 2 -9.63 25.90 3.12
N GLU A 3 -10.64 26.01 2.26
CA GLU A 3 -11.95 25.42 2.52
C GLU A 3 -11.77 23.91 2.64
N ILE A 4 -12.06 23.39 3.82
CA ILE A 4 -12.09 21.93 4.06
C ILE A 4 -13.27 21.41 3.23
N LYS A 5 -12.99 20.76 2.10
CA LYS A 5 -13.99 20.04 1.32
C LYS A 5 -14.59 18.93 2.20
N ILE A 6 -15.85 19.08 2.55
CA ILE A 6 -16.59 18.01 3.25
C ILE A 6 -16.92 16.94 2.20
N PRO A 7 -16.53 15.67 2.40
CA PRO A 7 -16.83 14.60 1.47
C PRO A 7 -18.34 14.48 1.28
N GLN A 8 -18.78 14.38 0.02
CA GLN A 8 -20.20 14.36 -0.35
C GLN A 8 -20.71 12.96 -0.72
N SER A 9 -19.81 11.98 -0.87
CA SER A 9 -20.18 10.61 -1.22
C SER A 9 -19.59 9.59 -0.23
N LYS A 10 -20.20 8.40 -0.15
CA LYS A 10 -19.70 7.28 0.66
C LYS A 10 -18.27 6.86 0.23
N ALA A 11 -17.96 6.97 -1.06
CA ALA A 11 -16.63 6.69 -1.61
C ALA A 11 -15.59 7.70 -1.14
N GLU A 12 -15.87 9.01 -1.22
CA GLU A 12 -14.96 10.06 -0.74
C GLU A 12 -14.70 9.96 0.78
N VAL A 13 -15.73 9.61 1.57
CA VAL A 13 -15.56 9.35 3.02
C VAL A 13 -14.60 8.19 3.24
N ARG A 14 -14.74 7.12 2.45
CA ARG A 14 -13.92 5.91 2.55
C ARG A 14 -12.46 6.19 2.18
N ASP A 15 -12.22 6.98 1.14
CA ASP A 15 -10.87 7.40 0.75
C ASP A 15 -10.22 8.26 1.84
N LEU A 16 -10.97 9.21 2.43
CA LEU A 16 -10.49 10.02 3.54
C LEU A 16 -10.13 9.16 4.78
N VAL A 17 -10.99 8.19 5.12
CA VAL A 17 -10.70 7.22 6.20
C VAL A 17 -9.38 6.50 5.94
N LEU A 18 -9.17 6.03 4.72
CA LEU A 18 -7.96 5.32 4.35
C LEU A 18 -6.71 6.21 4.45
N GLU A 19 -6.78 7.47 4.02
CA GLU A 19 -5.66 8.43 4.16
C GLU A 19 -5.31 8.71 5.62
N VAL A 20 -6.33 8.91 6.45
CA VAL A 20 -6.13 9.12 7.89
C VAL A 20 -5.51 7.88 8.53
N VAL A 21 -6.03 6.69 8.23
CA VAL A 21 -5.48 5.43 8.77
C VAL A 21 -4.03 5.24 8.36
N LYS A 22 -3.68 5.47 7.09
CA LYS A 22 -2.29 5.40 6.61
C LYS A 22 -1.36 6.36 7.37
N THR A 23 -1.81 7.59 7.56
CA THR A 23 -1.02 8.59 8.30
C THR A 23 -0.80 8.17 9.75
N LEU A 24 -1.82 7.64 10.41
CA LEU A 24 -1.71 7.18 11.79
C LEU A 24 -0.83 5.92 11.92
N VAL A 25 -0.89 5.01 10.95
CA VAL A 25 0.02 3.84 10.91
C VAL A 25 1.46 4.27 10.66
N ALA A 26 1.71 5.28 9.82
CA ALA A 26 3.04 5.85 9.64
C ALA A 26 3.58 6.48 10.94
N LEU A 27 2.74 7.11 11.76
CA LEU A 27 3.14 7.60 13.09
C LEU A 27 3.52 6.46 14.05
N LEU A 28 2.87 5.30 13.97
CA LEU A 28 3.28 4.11 14.72
C LEU A 28 4.65 3.60 14.27
N GLU A 29 4.90 3.59 12.97
CA GLU A 29 6.19 3.20 12.39
C GLU A 29 7.33 4.11 12.83
N GLU A 30 7.13 5.42 12.79
CA GLU A 30 8.09 6.42 13.30
C GLU A 30 8.35 6.26 14.80
N LYS A 31 7.34 5.85 15.55
CA LYS A 31 7.50 5.55 16.98
C LYS A 31 8.33 4.29 17.19
N ASP A 32 8.00 3.22 16.47
CA ASP A 32 8.71 1.95 16.48
C ASP A 32 8.24 1.06 15.31
N PRO A 33 9.13 0.65 14.39
CA PRO A 33 8.79 -0.23 13.27
C PRO A 33 8.12 -1.54 13.69
N PHE A 34 8.41 -2.04 14.89
CA PHE A 34 7.75 -3.23 15.43
C PHE A 34 6.24 -3.03 15.56
N LEU A 35 5.79 -1.86 16.06
CA LEU A 35 4.36 -1.57 16.26
C LEU A 35 3.57 -1.64 14.96
N LYS A 36 4.11 -1.11 13.87
CA LYS A 36 3.49 -1.21 12.55
C LYS A 36 3.32 -2.64 12.10
N LYS A 37 4.41 -3.44 12.12
CA LYS A 37 4.38 -4.86 11.72
C LYS A 37 3.40 -5.67 12.56
N HIS A 38 3.41 -5.46 13.86
CA HIS A 38 2.45 -6.06 14.80
C HIS A 38 1.01 -5.70 14.43
N SER A 39 0.69 -4.42 14.28
CA SER A 39 -0.65 -3.96 13.94
C SER A 39 -1.13 -4.49 12.58
N GLU A 40 -0.23 -4.56 11.59
CA GLU A 40 -0.53 -5.14 10.27
C GLU A 40 -0.86 -6.65 10.37
N ARG A 41 -0.10 -7.43 11.16
CA ARG A 41 -0.39 -8.86 11.37
C ARG A 41 -1.72 -9.08 12.08
N VAL A 42 -1.97 -8.34 13.18
CA VAL A 42 -3.23 -8.41 13.92
C VAL A 42 -4.40 -8.05 13.02
N ALA A 43 -4.36 -6.94 12.30
CA ALA A 43 -5.43 -6.50 11.42
C ALA A 43 -5.75 -7.52 10.32
N ASN A 44 -4.72 -8.03 9.63
CA ASN A 44 -4.88 -9.02 8.57
C ASN A 44 -5.48 -10.33 9.11
N ASN A 45 -4.99 -10.80 10.24
CA ASN A 45 -5.50 -12.02 10.86
C ASN A 45 -6.96 -11.87 11.30
N CYS A 46 -7.34 -10.74 11.91
CA CYS A 46 -8.72 -10.44 12.29
C CYS A 46 -9.67 -10.44 11.08
N ALA A 47 -9.28 -9.74 10.01
CA ALA A 47 -10.12 -9.65 8.81
C ALA A 47 -10.28 -11.02 8.13
N ASN A 48 -9.17 -11.77 7.94
CA ASN A 48 -9.17 -13.09 7.34
C ASN A 48 -9.99 -14.09 8.17
N PHE A 49 -9.88 -14.03 9.49
CA PHE A 49 -10.67 -14.85 10.41
C PHE A 49 -12.17 -14.56 10.28
N CYS A 50 -12.56 -13.29 10.29
CA CYS A 50 -13.95 -12.89 10.15
C CYS A 50 -14.55 -13.30 8.80
N GLU A 51 -13.79 -13.15 7.72
CA GLU A 51 -14.20 -13.53 6.36
C GLU A 51 -14.36 -15.06 6.25
N GLN A 52 -13.36 -15.81 6.74
CA GLN A 52 -13.37 -17.28 6.65
C GLN A 52 -14.54 -17.94 7.36
N PHE A 53 -14.81 -17.50 8.59
CA PHE A 53 -15.85 -18.10 9.42
C PHE A 53 -17.19 -17.36 9.33
N LYS A 54 -17.28 -16.34 8.43
CA LYS A 54 -18.48 -15.52 8.20
C LYS A 54 -19.04 -14.93 9.49
N ILE A 55 -18.15 -14.44 10.36
CA ILE A 55 -18.50 -13.91 11.68
C ILE A 55 -19.16 -12.55 11.54
N LEU A 56 -18.73 -11.76 10.56
CA LEU A 56 -19.16 -10.38 10.33
C LEU A 56 -19.46 -10.14 8.85
N GLY A 57 -20.27 -9.12 8.56
CA GLY A 57 -20.49 -8.61 7.21
C GLY A 57 -19.29 -7.83 6.67
N ALA A 58 -19.23 -7.58 5.36
CA ALA A 58 -18.07 -6.95 4.71
C ALA A 58 -17.73 -5.55 5.26
N GLU A 59 -18.71 -4.72 5.60
CA GLU A 59 -18.49 -3.37 6.18
C GLU A 59 -17.92 -3.48 7.60
N ASP A 60 -18.39 -4.46 8.39
CA ASP A 60 -17.89 -4.70 9.74
C ASP A 60 -16.49 -5.30 9.74
N ILE A 61 -16.16 -6.15 8.76
CA ILE A 61 -14.79 -6.68 8.55
C ILE A 61 -13.83 -5.53 8.26
N GLU A 62 -14.21 -4.56 7.41
CA GLU A 62 -13.40 -3.37 7.14
C GLU A 62 -13.17 -2.56 8.42
N THR A 63 -14.22 -2.42 9.24
CA THR A 63 -14.14 -1.71 10.52
C THR A 63 -13.18 -2.42 11.49
N VAL A 64 -13.28 -3.74 11.62
CA VAL A 64 -12.36 -4.54 12.45
C VAL A 64 -10.93 -4.48 11.93
N PHE A 65 -10.74 -4.50 10.62
CA PHE A 65 -9.42 -4.35 10.02
C PHE A 65 -8.77 -3.02 10.36
N PHE A 66 -9.47 -1.90 10.20
CA PHE A 66 -8.93 -0.58 10.57
C PHE A 66 -8.73 -0.44 12.09
N ALA A 67 -9.64 -1.00 12.88
CA ALA A 67 -9.45 -1.03 14.33
C ALA A 67 -8.22 -1.86 14.72
N GLY A 68 -7.97 -2.99 14.06
CA GLY A 68 -6.76 -3.80 14.24
C GLY A 68 -5.48 -3.07 13.83
N LEU A 69 -5.50 -2.26 12.77
CA LEU A 69 -4.35 -1.42 12.39
C LEU A 69 -4.06 -0.33 13.42
N LEU A 70 -5.06 0.16 14.11
CA LEU A 70 -4.97 1.33 15.00
C LEU A 70 -5.17 1.00 16.48
N HIS A 71 -5.29 -0.28 16.87
CA HIS A 71 -5.59 -0.66 18.25
C HIS A 71 -4.55 -0.10 19.23
N ASP A 72 -3.30 -0.07 18.80
CA ASP A 72 -2.16 0.40 19.56
C ASP A 72 -1.77 1.87 19.30
N ILE A 73 -2.58 2.66 18.55
CA ILE A 73 -2.22 4.04 18.22
C ILE A 73 -1.94 4.91 19.46
N GLY A 74 -2.56 4.60 20.58
CA GLY A 74 -2.33 5.29 21.84
C GLY A 74 -0.93 5.09 22.44
N ILE A 75 -0.16 4.12 21.97
CA ILE A 75 1.24 3.90 22.34
C ILE A 75 2.12 5.10 21.96
N VAL A 76 1.72 5.94 20.99
CA VAL A 76 2.46 7.15 20.65
C VAL A 76 2.56 8.12 21.84
N ALA A 77 1.63 8.05 22.81
CA ALA A 77 1.66 8.84 24.04
C ALA A 77 2.59 8.28 25.13
N VAL A 78 3.11 7.05 24.96
CA VAL A 78 4.05 6.45 25.91
C VAL A 78 5.47 6.88 25.57
N PRO A 79 6.29 7.35 26.55
CA PRO A 79 7.68 7.69 26.31
C PRO A 79 8.46 6.54 25.68
N ILE A 80 9.33 6.85 24.70
CA ILE A 80 10.08 5.82 23.98
C ILE A 80 11.07 5.07 24.87
N GLU A 81 11.56 5.74 25.93
CA GLU A 81 12.44 5.18 26.94
C GLU A 81 11.80 4.03 27.71
N ILE A 82 10.49 4.13 27.97
CA ILE A 82 9.72 3.04 28.59
C ILE A 82 9.57 1.88 27.61
N LEU A 83 9.30 2.19 26.35
CA LEU A 83 9.08 1.18 25.30
C LEU A 83 10.35 0.43 24.88
N LYS A 84 11.55 1.00 25.05
CA LYS A 84 12.84 0.41 24.69
C LYS A 84 13.59 -0.20 25.89
N ARG A 85 12.96 -0.24 27.05
CA ARG A 85 13.63 -0.71 28.27
C ARG A 85 13.77 -2.24 28.25
N SER A 86 14.97 -2.73 28.51
CA SER A 86 15.29 -4.16 28.65
C SER A 86 15.10 -4.68 30.08
N GLU A 87 15.03 -3.78 31.06
CA GLU A 87 14.82 -4.11 32.48
C GLU A 87 13.32 -4.24 32.80
N PRO A 88 12.92 -4.95 33.87
CA PRO A 88 11.54 -5.01 34.31
C PRO A 88 10.93 -3.63 34.50
N LEU A 89 9.71 -3.44 33.99
CA LEU A 89 8.98 -2.20 34.12
C LEU A 89 8.49 -1.99 35.56
N THR A 90 8.52 -0.75 36.03
CA THR A 90 7.90 -0.37 37.29
C THR A 90 6.35 -0.39 37.19
N GLU A 91 5.66 -0.43 38.31
CA GLU A 91 4.19 -0.37 38.34
C GLU A 91 3.65 0.90 37.66
N GLU A 92 4.31 2.04 37.86
CA GLU A 92 3.91 3.29 37.22
C GLU A 92 4.06 3.25 35.68
N GLU A 93 5.12 2.61 35.19
CA GLU A 93 5.36 2.41 33.74
C GLU A 93 4.33 1.46 33.16
N ILE A 94 4.00 0.37 33.83
CA ILE A 94 2.92 -0.56 33.45
C ILE A 94 1.58 0.19 33.38
N ILE A 95 1.26 1.02 34.34
CA ILE A 95 0.04 1.83 34.34
C ILE A 95 0.02 2.80 33.16
N ARG A 96 1.16 3.40 32.82
CA ARG A 96 1.28 4.30 31.66
C ARG A 96 1.04 3.54 30.34
N ILE A 97 1.63 2.36 30.19
CA ILE A 97 1.38 1.51 29.02
C ILE A 97 -0.10 1.11 28.96
N LYS A 98 -0.69 0.64 30.08
CA LYS A 98 -2.11 0.24 30.13
C LYS A 98 -3.10 1.35 29.81
N ARG A 99 -2.66 2.60 29.75
CA ARG A 99 -3.50 3.75 29.32
C ARG A 99 -3.61 3.90 27.81
N HIS A 100 -2.83 3.14 27.00
CA HIS A 100 -2.84 3.34 25.55
C HIS A 100 -4.22 3.11 24.90
N PRO A 101 -5.11 2.20 25.35
CA PRO A 101 -6.44 2.08 24.74
C PRO A 101 -7.28 3.36 24.89
N VAL A 102 -7.22 3.99 26.08
CA VAL A 102 -7.89 5.27 26.34
C VAL A 102 -7.27 6.41 25.54
N SER A 103 -5.94 6.42 25.43
CA SER A 103 -5.23 7.41 24.63
C SER A 103 -5.54 7.25 23.14
N GLY A 104 -5.62 6.01 22.65
CA GLY A 104 -5.99 5.67 21.28
C GLY A 104 -7.41 6.12 20.95
N GLU A 105 -8.38 5.80 21.79
CA GLU A 105 -9.76 6.30 21.65
C GLU A 105 -9.78 7.84 21.58
N LYS A 106 -9.06 8.52 22.49
CA LYS A 106 -8.98 9.99 22.51
C LYS A 106 -8.36 10.56 21.22
N ILE A 107 -7.31 9.94 20.67
CA ILE A 107 -6.70 10.35 19.41
C ILE A 107 -7.72 10.20 18.27
N LEU A 108 -8.33 9.03 18.15
CA LEU A 108 -9.25 8.70 17.07
C LEU A 108 -10.59 9.44 17.15
N SER A 109 -11.04 9.83 18.34
CA SER A 109 -12.30 10.58 18.55
C SER A 109 -12.32 11.96 17.87
N ASN A 110 -11.14 12.50 17.53
CA ASN A 110 -11.04 13.74 16.76
C ASN A 110 -11.47 13.58 15.29
N PHE A 111 -11.60 12.33 14.80
CA PHE A 111 -12.01 12.02 13.44
C PHE A 111 -13.42 11.47 13.43
N SER A 112 -14.39 12.27 12.98
CA SER A 112 -15.82 11.89 12.99
C SER A 112 -16.11 10.58 12.24
N TYR A 113 -15.31 10.27 11.21
CA TYR A 113 -15.47 9.07 10.38
C TYR A 113 -14.86 7.80 10.99
N LEU A 114 -14.05 7.91 12.06
CA LEU A 114 -13.46 6.77 12.76
C LEU A 114 -14.25 6.35 14.03
N LYS A 115 -15.42 6.94 14.29
CA LYS A 115 -16.20 6.64 15.50
C LYS A 115 -16.52 5.16 15.68
N ALA A 116 -16.76 4.43 14.61
CA ALA A 116 -17.03 2.99 14.66
C ALA A 116 -15.85 2.16 15.20
N LEU A 117 -14.62 2.66 15.10
CA LEU A 117 -13.42 1.98 15.62
C LEU A 117 -13.24 2.14 17.13
N LEU A 118 -13.75 3.24 17.70
CA LEU A 118 -13.44 3.66 19.08
C LEU A 118 -13.72 2.57 20.13
N PRO A 119 -14.89 1.88 20.11
CA PRO A 119 -15.14 0.83 21.10
C PRO A 119 -14.18 -0.35 20.99
N MET A 120 -13.71 -0.67 19.77
CA MET A 120 -12.78 -1.77 19.54
C MET A 120 -11.37 -1.41 20.03
N VAL A 121 -10.91 -0.19 19.73
CA VAL A 121 -9.61 0.34 20.17
C VAL A 121 -9.58 0.50 21.70
N ARG A 122 -10.67 0.95 22.32
CA ARG A 122 -10.73 1.12 23.76
C ARG A 122 -10.70 -0.22 24.52
N HIS A 123 -11.42 -1.24 24.01
CA HIS A 123 -11.71 -2.46 24.77
C HIS A 123 -10.93 -3.71 24.31
N HIS A 124 -9.90 -3.58 23.45
CA HIS A 124 -9.17 -4.74 22.96
C HIS A 124 -8.30 -5.46 24.03
N HIS A 125 -8.15 -4.87 25.19
CA HIS A 125 -7.51 -5.49 26.37
C HIS A 125 -8.49 -5.87 27.47
N GLU A 126 -9.78 -5.79 27.21
CA GLU A 126 -10.78 -6.34 28.14
C GLU A 126 -10.77 -7.87 28.11
N ALA A 127 -11.12 -8.48 29.21
CA ALA A 127 -11.18 -9.93 29.39
C ALA A 127 -12.62 -10.36 29.66
N MET A 128 -12.99 -11.56 29.22
CA MET A 128 -14.34 -12.07 29.36
C MET A 128 -14.82 -12.17 30.83
N ASP A 129 -13.88 -12.34 31.76
CA ASP A 129 -14.11 -12.39 33.20
C ASP A 129 -14.11 -11.03 33.92
N GLY A 130 -13.92 -9.93 33.17
CA GLY A 130 -13.82 -8.57 33.71
C GLY A 130 -12.47 -8.21 34.33
N SER A 131 -11.46 -9.08 34.27
CA SER A 131 -10.11 -8.81 34.79
C SER A 131 -9.27 -7.92 33.86
N GLY A 132 -9.81 -7.55 32.70
CA GLY A 132 -9.14 -6.73 31.69
C GLY A 132 -9.07 -5.24 32.04
N TYR A 133 -8.71 -4.43 31.07
CA TYR A 133 -8.62 -2.97 31.19
C TYR A 133 -9.00 -2.29 29.87
N PRO A 134 -9.40 -1.01 29.87
CA PRO A 134 -9.32 -0.02 30.95
C PRO A 134 -10.58 0.02 31.86
N ASP A 135 -11.72 -0.53 31.42
CA ASP A 135 -13.01 -0.33 32.10
C ASP A 135 -13.45 -1.55 32.93
N GLY A 136 -12.80 -2.72 32.77
CA GLY A 136 -13.17 -3.96 33.46
C GLY A 136 -14.54 -4.47 33.06
N ILE A 137 -14.96 -4.25 31.82
CA ILE A 137 -16.23 -4.79 31.31
C ILE A 137 -16.08 -6.28 30.99
N GLU A 138 -17.19 -7.03 31.14
CA GLU A 138 -17.21 -8.49 31.06
C GLU A 138 -18.18 -9.03 30.00
N GLY A 139 -17.89 -10.19 29.48
CA GLY A 139 -18.79 -10.96 28.62
C GLY A 139 -19.20 -10.19 27.36
N ASP A 140 -20.49 -10.22 27.06
CA ASP A 140 -21.05 -9.59 25.84
C ASP A 140 -21.09 -8.06 25.87
N LYS A 141 -20.72 -7.43 26.98
CA LYS A 141 -20.50 -5.98 27.02
C LYS A 141 -19.23 -5.57 26.22
N ILE A 142 -18.30 -6.51 26.04
CA ILE A 142 -17.11 -6.29 25.21
C ILE A 142 -17.52 -6.38 23.73
N PRO A 143 -17.30 -5.34 22.91
CA PRO A 143 -17.63 -5.39 21.49
C PRO A 143 -16.98 -6.60 20.80
N LEU A 144 -17.72 -7.28 19.92
CA LEU A 144 -17.22 -8.49 19.24
C LEU A 144 -15.89 -8.24 18.51
N GLY A 145 -15.76 -7.11 17.82
CA GLY A 145 -14.50 -6.74 17.16
C GLY A 145 -13.35 -6.55 18.15
N ALA A 146 -13.61 -6.03 19.38
CA ALA A 146 -12.60 -5.91 20.42
C ALA A 146 -12.17 -7.30 20.95
N ARG A 147 -13.12 -8.24 21.14
CA ARG A 147 -12.81 -9.63 21.51
C ARG A 147 -11.92 -10.31 20.47
N ILE A 148 -12.20 -10.10 19.19
CA ILE A 148 -11.41 -10.66 18.08
C ILE A 148 -10.02 -10.03 18.06
N ILE A 149 -9.91 -8.69 18.11
CA ILE A 149 -8.63 -7.99 18.13
C ILE A 149 -7.81 -8.41 19.34
N GLY A 150 -8.38 -8.47 20.53
CA GLY A 150 -7.72 -8.89 21.77
C GLY A 150 -7.13 -10.30 21.69
N LEU A 151 -7.88 -11.23 21.08
CA LEU A 151 -7.41 -12.61 20.88
C LEU A 151 -6.20 -12.67 19.95
N PHE A 152 -6.24 -12.00 18.80
CA PHE A 152 -5.12 -11.98 17.86
C PHE A 152 -3.95 -11.14 18.35
N ASN A 153 -4.18 -10.05 19.05
CA ASN A 153 -3.14 -9.27 19.71
C ASN A 153 -2.38 -10.11 20.76
N TYR A 154 -3.10 -10.84 21.60
CA TYR A 154 -2.49 -11.72 22.59
C TYR A 154 -1.65 -12.82 21.92
N PHE A 155 -2.20 -13.47 20.89
CA PHE A 155 -1.48 -14.48 20.11
C PHE A 155 -0.21 -13.93 19.46
N ASP A 156 -0.30 -12.78 18.80
CA ASP A 156 0.84 -12.16 18.12
C ASP A 156 1.97 -11.81 19.10
N ASN A 157 1.61 -11.32 20.29
CA ASN A 157 2.59 -11.03 21.34
C ASN A 157 3.26 -12.28 21.95
N LEU A 158 2.64 -13.46 21.86
CA LEU A 158 3.27 -14.71 22.28
C LEU A 158 4.25 -15.23 21.23
N VAL A 159 3.89 -15.13 19.96
CA VAL A 159 4.68 -15.67 18.84
C VAL A 159 5.76 -14.69 18.38
N PHE A 160 5.50 -13.39 18.45
CA PHE A 160 6.43 -12.33 18.06
C PHE A 160 6.62 -11.32 19.20
N PRO A 161 7.23 -11.70 20.32
CA PRO A 161 7.37 -10.83 21.47
C PRO A 161 8.34 -9.68 21.17
N ARG A 162 7.96 -8.46 21.59
CA ARG A 162 8.77 -7.25 21.35
C ARG A 162 10.07 -7.24 22.16
N PHE A 163 10.05 -7.76 23.40
CA PHE A 163 11.12 -7.59 24.40
C PHE A 163 11.53 -8.89 25.10
N SER A 164 11.17 -10.03 24.57
CA SER A 164 11.42 -11.33 25.21
C SER A 164 12.15 -12.25 24.24
N ASP A 165 13.25 -12.82 24.69
CA ASP A 165 13.92 -13.95 24.02
C ASP A 165 13.09 -15.26 24.12
N ARG A 166 11.87 -15.18 24.66
CA ARG A 166 10.94 -16.32 24.84
C ARG A 166 9.81 -16.25 23.81
N GLU A 167 10.19 -16.33 22.56
CA GLU A 167 9.26 -16.61 21.48
C GLU A 167 8.64 -17.99 21.68
N LEU A 168 7.32 -18.09 21.70
CA LEU A 168 6.62 -19.37 21.78
C LEU A 168 6.42 -19.93 20.37
N SER A 169 6.52 -21.25 20.24
CA SER A 169 6.02 -21.91 19.03
C SER A 169 4.51 -21.70 18.91
N MET A 170 3.97 -21.85 17.70
CA MET A 170 2.55 -21.70 17.46
C MET A 170 1.71 -22.66 18.31
N GLU A 171 2.17 -23.91 18.48
CA GLU A 171 1.55 -24.92 19.33
C GLU A 171 1.52 -24.49 20.78
N ALA A 172 2.66 -24.00 21.32
CA ALA A 172 2.74 -23.53 22.70
C ALA A 172 1.88 -22.26 22.93
N ALA A 173 1.76 -21.38 21.92
CA ALA A 173 0.89 -20.23 21.98
C ALA A 173 -0.60 -20.64 22.00
N LEU A 174 -1.00 -21.65 21.19
CA LEU A 174 -2.36 -22.21 21.20
C LEU A 174 -2.69 -22.87 22.54
N GLU A 175 -1.78 -23.68 23.10
CA GLU A 175 -1.95 -24.28 24.43
C GLU A 175 -2.15 -23.19 25.51
N ASN A 176 -1.34 -22.13 25.46
CA ASN A 176 -1.47 -21.00 26.39
C ASN A 176 -2.85 -20.30 26.27
N ILE A 177 -3.31 -20.04 25.06
CA ILE A 177 -4.62 -19.42 24.80
C ILE A 177 -5.75 -20.35 25.27
N ASN A 178 -5.70 -21.63 24.92
CA ASN A 178 -6.72 -22.61 25.31
C ASN A 178 -6.80 -22.77 26.82
N SER A 179 -5.68 -22.71 27.53
CA SER A 179 -5.68 -22.76 29.01
C SER A 179 -6.36 -21.56 29.67
N LYS A 180 -6.50 -20.44 28.97
CA LYS A 180 -7.12 -19.19 29.44
C LYS A 180 -8.44 -18.86 28.75
N ALA A 181 -8.95 -19.77 27.92
CA ALA A 181 -10.10 -19.52 27.05
C ALA A 181 -11.37 -19.14 27.81
N GLU A 182 -11.59 -19.68 29.02
CA GLU A 182 -12.79 -19.36 29.80
C GLU A 182 -12.70 -18.06 30.60
N GLN A 183 -11.49 -17.58 30.82
CA GLN A 183 -11.25 -16.38 31.63
C GLN A 183 -11.06 -15.14 30.75
N LEU A 184 -10.15 -15.23 29.82
CA LEU A 184 -9.72 -14.06 29.05
C LEU A 184 -10.44 -13.91 27.71
N PHE A 185 -10.83 -15.01 27.06
CA PHE A 185 -11.29 -15.00 25.68
C PHE A 185 -12.70 -15.53 25.50
N ASP A 186 -13.36 -15.08 24.44
CA ASP A 186 -14.67 -15.60 24.04
C ASP A 186 -14.54 -17.04 23.54
N LYS A 187 -15.03 -18.00 24.30
CA LYS A 187 -14.95 -19.42 23.97
C LYS A 187 -15.68 -19.78 22.67
N THR A 188 -16.64 -18.98 22.23
CA THR A 188 -17.31 -19.20 20.93
C THR A 188 -16.37 -18.93 19.76
N LEU A 189 -15.37 -18.10 19.95
CA LEU A 189 -14.34 -17.78 18.94
C LEU A 189 -13.18 -18.80 18.95
N ILE A 190 -12.89 -19.43 20.11
CA ILE A 190 -11.69 -20.26 20.30
C ILE A 190 -11.64 -21.46 19.35
N SER A 191 -12.74 -22.17 19.13
CA SER A 191 -12.76 -23.31 18.21
C SER A 191 -12.40 -22.90 16.78
N ASN A 192 -12.99 -21.80 16.32
CA ASN A 192 -12.69 -21.24 15.01
C ASN A 192 -11.26 -20.70 14.95
N PHE A 193 -10.79 -20.06 16.04
CA PHE A 193 -9.43 -19.55 16.15
C PHE A 193 -8.39 -20.68 16.07
N ASN A 194 -8.57 -21.76 16.82
CA ASN A 194 -7.67 -22.92 16.75
C ASN A 194 -7.62 -23.47 15.32
N THR A 195 -8.78 -23.69 14.71
CA THR A 195 -8.85 -24.14 13.30
C THR A 195 -8.17 -23.15 12.36
N PHE A 196 -8.31 -21.83 12.64
CA PHE A 196 -7.66 -20.79 11.85
C PHE A 196 -6.14 -20.85 11.96
N ILE A 197 -5.62 -20.94 13.19
CA ILE A 197 -4.18 -20.98 13.43
C ILE A 197 -3.60 -22.32 12.95
N GLU A 198 -4.18 -23.48 13.29
CA GLU A 198 -3.72 -24.80 12.84
C GLU A 198 -3.65 -24.91 11.32
N ALA A 199 -4.65 -24.39 10.62
CA ALA A 199 -4.66 -24.34 9.17
C ALA A 199 -3.54 -23.44 8.61
N ASN A 200 -3.02 -22.48 9.41
CA ASN A 200 -1.93 -21.59 9.05
C ASN A 200 -0.58 -21.99 9.69
N SER A 201 -0.56 -22.85 10.73
CA SER A 201 0.62 -23.24 11.49
C SER A 201 1.20 -24.61 11.14
N GLY A 202 0.48 -25.44 10.41
CA GLY A 202 0.83 -26.86 10.18
C GLY A 202 2.08 -27.16 9.34
N GLN A 203 2.92 -26.16 9.04
CA GLN A 203 4.19 -26.36 8.33
C GLN A 203 5.08 -25.15 8.55
N SER A 204 6.41 -25.36 8.70
CA SER A 204 7.39 -24.26 8.81
C SER A 204 7.03 -23.15 7.80
N GLU A 205 7.21 -21.87 8.17
CA GLU A 205 6.95 -20.73 7.28
C GLU A 205 7.47 -20.97 5.85
N ASP A 206 8.60 -21.64 5.76
CA ASP A 206 9.26 -22.00 4.49
C ASP A 206 8.48 -23.07 3.68
N TYR A 207 7.80 -24.02 4.34
CA TYR A 207 7.00 -25.04 3.65
C TYR A 207 5.59 -24.54 3.27
N LEU A 208 4.94 -23.73 4.12
CA LEU A 208 3.69 -23.07 3.78
C LEU A 208 3.91 -22.06 2.65
N LEU A 209 4.97 -21.27 2.74
CA LEU A 209 5.38 -20.37 1.68
C LEU A 209 5.63 -21.16 0.37
N LYS A 210 6.32 -22.29 0.41
CA LYS A 210 6.55 -23.15 -0.76
C LYS A 210 5.27 -23.79 -1.31
N LYS A 211 4.36 -24.28 -0.46
CA LYS A 211 3.10 -24.93 -0.88
C LYS A 211 2.09 -23.89 -1.39
N GLU A 212 1.96 -22.77 -0.72
CA GLU A 212 1.12 -21.67 -1.17
C GLU A 212 1.72 -21.02 -2.43
N THR A 213 3.03 -20.85 -2.50
CA THR A 213 3.74 -20.43 -3.70
C THR A 213 3.47 -21.37 -4.88
N ALA A 214 3.48 -22.68 -4.67
CA ALA A 214 3.13 -23.66 -5.71
C ALA A 214 1.64 -23.57 -6.12
N SER A 215 0.73 -23.41 -5.15
CA SER A 215 -0.70 -23.21 -5.42
C SER A 215 -0.94 -21.88 -6.15
N MET A 216 -0.25 -20.82 -5.75
CA MET A 216 -0.32 -19.51 -6.40
C MET A 216 0.32 -19.53 -7.80
N ARG A 217 1.43 -20.23 -8.01
CA ARG A 217 1.98 -20.48 -9.35
C ARG A 217 0.97 -21.14 -10.28
N SER A 218 0.17 -22.06 -9.75
CA SER A 218 -0.94 -22.68 -10.52
C SER A 218 -2.01 -21.65 -10.87
N ILE A 219 -2.40 -20.77 -9.93
CA ILE A 219 -3.33 -19.66 -10.17
C ILE A 219 -2.75 -18.70 -11.20
N PHE A 220 -1.48 -18.29 -11.07
CA PHE A 220 -0.79 -17.45 -12.04
C PHE A 220 -0.74 -18.06 -13.43
N THR A 221 -0.33 -19.32 -13.52
CA THR A 221 -0.28 -20.04 -14.80
C THR A 221 -1.66 -20.09 -15.45
N ASN A 222 -2.71 -20.26 -14.65
CA ASN A 222 -4.08 -20.26 -15.13
C ASN A 222 -4.55 -18.86 -15.57
N ILE A 223 -4.20 -17.82 -14.83
CA ILE A 223 -4.44 -16.41 -15.18
C ILE A 223 -3.73 -16.07 -16.49
N LEU A 224 -2.44 -16.41 -16.59
CA LEU A 224 -1.64 -16.17 -17.79
C LEU A 224 -2.22 -16.91 -19.01
N LYS A 225 -2.60 -18.19 -18.85
CA LYS A 225 -3.28 -18.97 -19.89
C LYS A 225 -4.63 -18.37 -20.31
N LYS A 226 -5.43 -17.92 -19.35
CA LYS A 226 -6.71 -17.26 -19.64
C LYS A 226 -6.54 -15.91 -20.32
N PHE A 227 -5.50 -15.16 -19.91
CA PHE A 227 -5.16 -13.86 -20.50
C PHE A 227 -4.67 -14.02 -21.95
N THR A 228 -3.72 -14.95 -22.20
CA THR A 228 -3.21 -15.26 -23.54
C THR A 228 -4.29 -15.84 -24.46
N ALA A 229 -5.21 -16.63 -23.91
CA ALA A 229 -6.36 -17.18 -24.63
C ALA A 229 -7.51 -16.17 -24.86
N GLY A 230 -7.35 -14.91 -24.42
CA GLY A 230 -8.39 -13.87 -24.55
C GLY A 230 -9.62 -14.10 -23.68
N LYS A 231 -9.55 -15.01 -22.69
CA LYS A 231 -10.66 -15.33 -21.75
C LYS A 231 -10.73 -14.36 -20.56
N ILE A 232 -9.70 -13.59 -20.32
CA ILE A 232 -9.67 -12.46 -19.40
C ILE A 232 -9.44 -11.22 -20.24
N ASN A 233 -10.38 -10.26 -20.18
CA ASN A 233 -10.19 -8.98 -20.82
C ASN A 233 -9.25 -8.13 -19.94
N PRO A 234 -8.07 -7.74 -20.46
CA PRO A 234 -7.23 -6.79 -19.75
C PRO A 234 -7.96 -5.46 -19.58
N PRO A 235 -7.54 -4.66 -18.60
CA PRO A 235 -7.99 -3.28 -18.53
C PRO A 235 -7.81 -2.61 -19.90
N VAL A 236 -8.87 -1.95 -20.37
CA VAL A 236 -8.80 -1.21 -21.64
C VAL A 236 -8.24 0.17 -21.31
N MET A 237 -7.22 0.59 -22.06
CA MET A 237 -6.75 1.98 -21.98
C MET A 237 -7.93 2.91 -22.28
N PRO A 238 -8.27 3.88 -21.39
CA PRO A 238 -9.39 4.79 -21.61
C PRO A 238 -9.29 5.47 -22.97
N GLN A 239 -10.44 5.66 -23.62
CA GLN A 239 -10.49 6.25 -24.97
C GLN A 239 -9.83 7.62 -25.01
N VAL A 240 -10.06 8.45 -23.99
CA VAL A 240 -9.47 9.78 -23.88
C VAL A 240 -7.94 9.74 -23.88
N VAL A 241 -7.33 8.75 -23.24
CA VAL A 241 -5.86 8.58 -23.24
C VAL A 241 -5.32 8.32 -24.63
N ARG A 242 -5.98 7.43 -25.39
CA ARG A 242 -5.60 7.15 -26.78
C ARG A 242 -5.74 8.37 -27.68
N GLU A 243 -6.82 9.14 -27.50
CA GLU A 243 -7.05 10.37 -28.23
C GLU A 243 -6.00 11.43 -27.88
N VAL A 244 -5.67 11.61 -26.59
CA VAL A 244 -4.61 12.52 -26.11
C VAL A 244 -3.25 12.14 -26.69
N GLN A 245 -2.88 10.85 -26.65
CA GLN A 245 -1.63 10.36 -27.26
C GLN A 245 -1.58 10.65 -28.76
N ALA A 246 -2.69 10.43 -29.47
CA ALA A 246 -2.79 10.70 -30.90
C ALA A 246 -2.63 12.19 -31.22
N VAL A 247 -3.17 13.08 -30.39
CA VAL A 247 -2.98 14.53 -30.53
C VAL A 247 -1.53 14.92 -30.28
N VAL A 248 -0.92 14.48 -29.17
CA VAL A 248 0.45 14.86 -28.81
C VAL A 248 1.49 14.36 -29.82
N LYS A 249 1.27 13.19 -30.44
CA LYS A 249 2.16 12.64 -31.49
C LYS A 249 2.09 13.39 -32.82
N ARG A 250 1.10 14.25 -33.05
CA ARG A 250 0.96 15.02 -34.30
C ARG A 250 1.88 16.25 -34.29
N PRO A 251 2.72 16.49 -35.34
CA PRO A 251 3.69 17.59 -35.35
C PRO A 251 3.13 19.01 -35.28
N LYS A 252 1.83 19.20 -35.53
CA LYS A 252 1.17 20.51 -35.54
C LYS A 252 -0.05 20.57 -34.62
N SER A 253 -0.08 19.71 -33.57
CA SER A 253 -1.17 19.72 -32.60
C SER A 253 -1.17 21.02 -31.79
N THR A 254 -2.38 21.50 -31.50
CA THR A 254 -2.60 22.71 -30.70
C THR A 254 -3.08 22.38 -29.29
N SER A 255 -2.85 23.29 -28.36
CA SER A 255 -3.40 23.19 -27.01
C SER A 255 -4.94 23.12 -27.01
N ASP A 256 -5.61 23.83 -27.96
CA ASP A 256 -7.06 23.79 -28.06
C ASP A 256 -7.60 22.42 -28.49
N GLU A 257 -6.95 21.73 -29.42
CA GLU A 257 -7.32 20.35 -29.80
C GLU A 257 -7.17 19.39 -28.62
N LEU A 258 -6.08 19.52 -27.86
CA LEU A 258 -5.84 18.70 -26.68
C LEU A 258 -6.88 18.97 -25.58
N ALA A 259 -7.22 20.26 -25.35
CA ALA A 259 -8.26 20.64 -24.39
C ALA A 259 -9.60 19.99 -24.73
N GLN A 260 -10.04 20.08 -26.00
CA GLN A 260 -11.30 19.48 -26.45
C GLN A 260 -11.37 17.97 -26.22
N VAL A 261 -10.25 17.27 -26.33
CA VAL A 261 -10.19 15.82 -26.05
C VAL A 261 -10.32 15.56 -24.54
N ILE A 262 -9.57 16.29 -23.72
CA ILE A 262 -9.55 16.10 -22.27
C ILE A 262 -10.90 16.47 -21.65
N GLU A 263 -11.56 17.55 -22.14
CA GLU A 263 -12.86 18.03 -21.66
C GLU A 263 -14.02 17.03 -21.89
N LYS A 264 -13.84 16.00 -22.72
CA LYS A 264 -14.81 14.90 -22.87
C LYS A 264 -14.93 14.04 -21.60
N ASP A 265 -13.89 14.02 -20.75
CA ASP A 265 -13.87 13.28 -19.50
C ASP A 265 -13.81 14.27 -18.31
N PRO A 266 -14.93 14.44 -17.57
CA PRO A 266 -14.98 15.37 -16.45
C PRO A 266 -14.01 15.03 -15.31
N VAL A 267 -13.76 13.73 -15.07
CA VAL A 267 -12.88 13.29 -13.98
C VAL A 267 -11.43 13.65 -14.31
N ILE A 268 -10.98 13.34 -15.52
CA ILE A 268 -9.64 13.69 -15.99
C ILE A 268 -9.48 15.22 -16.03
N SER A 269 -10.48 15.96 -16.49
CA SER A 269 -10.47 17.42 -16.51
C SER A 269 -10.26 18.04 -15.13
N LEU A 270 -11.05 17.62 -14.14
CA LEU A 270 -10.98 18.13 -12.77
C LEU A 270 -9.62 17.80 -12.12
N ARG A 271 -9.15 16.57 -12.27
CA ARG A 271 -7.85 16.14 -11.72
C ARG A 271 -6.68 16.86 -12.39
N LEU A 272 -6.72 17.07 -13.71
CA LEU A 272 -5.70 17.84 -14.42
C LEU A 272 -5.64 19.30 -13.91
N ILE A 273 -6.78 19.93 -13.69
CA ILE A 273 -6.87 21.28 -13.11
C ILE A 273 -6.28 21.29 -11.68
N SER A 274 -6.61 20.29 -10.86
CA SER A 274 -6.08 20.16 -9.52
C SER A 274 -4.54 20.02 -9.52
N VAL A 275 -3.99 19.17 -10.39
CA VAL A 275 -2.54 19.01 -10.55
C VAL A 275 -1.89 20.31 -11.04
N ALA A 276 -2.48 21.03 -12.00
CA ALA A 276 -1.98 22.31 -12.50
C ALA A 276 -1.96 23.42 -11.42
N ASN A 277 -2.75 23.28 -10.37
CA ASN A 277 -2.76 24.16 -9.20
C ASN A 277 -1.93 23.65 -8.02
N SER A 278 -1.31 22.47 -8.12
CA SER A 278 -0.44 21.94 -7.07
C SER A 278 0.82 22.82 -6.89
N PRO A 279 1.49 22.74 -5.74
CA PRO A 279 2.70 23.53 -5.47
C PRO A 279 3.76 23.43 -6.55
N ILE A 280 3.93 22.26 -7.18
CA ILE A 280 4.93 22.00 -8.23
C ILE A 280 4.67 22.81 -9.51
N TYR A 281 3.39 22.94 -9.90
CA TYR A 281 2.98 23.60 -11.15
C TYR A 281 2.36 24.99 -10.91
N ARG A 282 2.23 25.40 -9.63
CA ARG A 282 1.53 26.62 -9.25
C ARG A 282 2.21 27.87 -9.80
N GLY A 283 1.45 28.63 -10.58
CA GLY A 283 1.82 29.98 -11.01
C GLY A 283 1.12 31.05 -10.16
N VAL A 284 1.23 32.31 -10.61
CA VAL A 284 0.64 33.47 -9.93
C VAL A 284 -0.89 33.43 -9.91
N THR A 285 -1.52 32.82 -10.94
CA THR A 285 -2.97 32.79 -11.10
C THR A 285 -3.52 31.37 -10.95
N GLU A 286 -4.68 31.25 -10.31
CA GLU A 286 -5.39 29.99 -10.18
C GLU A 286 -5.93 29.51 -11.53
N ILE A 287 -5.76 28.23 -11.85
CA ILE A 287 -6.28 27.57 -13.03
C ILE A 287 -7.71 27.06 -12.75
N ARG A 288 -8.66 27.38 -13.62
CA ARG A 288 -10.07 27.02 -13.45
C ARG A 288 -10.65 26.18 -14.59
N ASN A 289 -9.89 25.96 -15.65
CA ASN A 289 -10.31 25.16 -16.80
C ASN A 289 -9.10 24.50 -17.48
N VAL A 290 -9.39 23.49 -18.31
CA VAL A 290 -8.37 22.70 -19.01
C VAL A 290 -7.55 23.57 -19.96
N LYS A 291 -8.18 24.48 -20.71
CA LYS A 291 -7.49 25.36 -21.65
C LYS A 291 -6.41 26.21 -21.00
N SER A 292 -6.65 26.67 -19.76
CA SER A 292 -5.69 27.44 -18.99
C SER A 292 -4.60 26.54 -18.34
N ALA A 293 -4.89 25.26 -18.11
CA ALA A 293 -3.92 24.30 -17.57
C ALA A 293 -2.83 23.95 -18.60
N LEU A 294 -3.20 23.79 -19.86
CA LEU A 294 -2.30 23.33 -20.92
C LEU A 294 -1.06 24.24 -21.15
N PRO A 295 -1.20 25.58 -21.25
CA PRO A 295 0.00 26.44 -21.36
C PRO A 295 0.90 26.39 -20.15
N ARG A 296 0.37 26.09 -18.96
CA ARG A 296 1.16 25.97 -17.72
C ARG A 296 1.94 24.67 -17.67
N LEU A 297 1.30 23.56 -18.04
CA LEU A 297 1.89 22.23 -17.99
C LEU A 297 2.72 21.92 -19.25
N GLY A 298 2.30 22.40 -20.39
CA GLY A 298 2.81 21.97 -21.69
C GLY A 298 2.19 20.67 -22.19
N LEU A 299 2.30 20.39 -23.50
CA LEU A 299 1.61 19.25 -24.12
C LEU A 299 2.11 17.89 -23.61
N LYS A 300 3.42 17.73 -23.47
CA LYS A 300 4.03 16.46 -23.03
C LYS A 300 3.70 16.15 -21.57
N GLU A 301 3.85 17.14 -20.68
CA GLU A 301 3.52 16.95 -19.27
C GLU A 301 2.02 16.70 -19.06
N THR A 302 1.16 17.38 -19.84
CA THR A 302 -0.29 17.09 -19.82
C THR A 302 -0.56 15.64 -20.19
N LEU A 303 0.11 15.10 -21.20
CA LEU A 303 0.00 13.67 -21.55
C LEU A 303 0.41 12.78 -20.37
N ASN A 304 1.55 13.06 -19.72
CA ASN A 304 2.02 12.30 -18.56
C ASN A 304 1.00 12.29 -17.41
N ILE A 305 0.44 13.47 -17.10
CA ILE A 305 -0.57 13.61 -16.04
C ILE A 305 -1.85 12.86 -16.41
N VAL A 306 -2.35 13.01 -17.65
CA VAL A 306 -3.54 12.29 -18.12
C VAL A 306 -3.34 10.77 -18.05
N LEU A 307 -2.16 10.29 -18.46
CA LEU A 307 -1.81 8.87 -18.35
C LEU A 307 -1.74 8.41 -16.90
N ALA A 308 -1.17 9.23 -16.01
CA ALA A 308 -1.12 8.92 -14.58
C ALA A 308 -2.53 8.86 -13.97
N ILE A 309 -3.40 9.83 -14.27
CA ILE A 309 -4.82 9.83 -13.82
C ILE A 309 -5.54 8.58 -14.29
N ALA A 310 -5.41 8.25 -15.57
CA ALA A 310 -6.04 7.06 -16.14
C ALA A 310 -5.50 5.77 -15.54
N ASN A 311 -4.19 5.71 -15.29
CA ASN A 311 -3.54 4.56 -14.70
C ASN A 311 -3.99 4.33 -13.25
N LYS A 312 -4.21 5.40 -12.45
CA LYS A 312 -4.72 5.30 -11.08
C LYS A 312 -6.00 4.46 -10.98
N SER A 313 -6.88 4.53 -11.97
CA SER A 313 -8.11 3.74 -11.98
C SER A 313 -7.87 2.22 -11.97
N LEU A 314 -6.69 1.78 -12.39
CA LEU A 314 -6.30 0.37 -12.36
C LEU A 314 -5.99 -0.10 -10.93
N TYR A 315 -5.67 0.80 -10.00
CA TYR A 315 -5.31 0.51 -8.61
C TYR A 315 -6.52 0.44 -7.67
N SER A 316 -7.74 0.40 -8.20
CA SER A 316 -8.95 0.27 -7.38
C SER A 316 -9.34 -1.17 -7.15
N THR A 317 -9.80 -1.50 -5.93
CA THR A 317 -10.32 -2.82 -5.54
C THR A 317 -11.34 -2.67 -4.40
N ASP A 318 -12.33 -3.56 -4.35
CA ASP A 318 -13.35 -3.60 -3.30
C ASP A 318 -12.84 -4.27 -2.01
N LYS A 319 -11.75 -5.05 -2.10
CA LYS A 319 -11.17 -5.75 -0.95
C LYS A 319 -10.17 -4.86 -0.21
N VAL A 320 -10.48 -4.58 1.07
CA VAL A 320 -9.72 -3.67 1.94
C VAL A 320 -8.24 -4.01 2.04
N GLN A 321 -7.90 -5.29 2.27
CA GLN A 321 -6.52 -5.74 2.41
C GLN A 321 -5.67 -5.44 1.16
N PHE A 322 -6.28 -5.57 -0.02
CA PHE A 322 -5.62 -5.25 -1.29
C PHE A 322 -5.59 -3.75 -1.60
N ARG A 323 -6.49 -2.96 -1.00
CA ARG A 323 -6.55 -1.52 -1.26
C ARG A 323 -5.28 -0.82 -0.79
N ILE A 324 -4.83 -1.11 0.45
CA ILE A 324 -3.58 -0.55 0.98
C ILE A 324 -2.39 -0.93 0.08
N LEU A 325 -2.35 -2.20 -0.37
CA LEU A 325 -1.30 -2.67 -1.25
C LEU A 325 -1.35 -2.01 -2.63
N MET A 326 -2.56 -1.84 -3.19
CA MET A 326 -2.78 -1.13 -4.44
C MET A 326 -2.35 0.35 -4.36
N ASP A 327 -2.65 1.01 -3.24
CA ASP A 327 -2.22 2.40 -3.03
C ASP A 327 -0.72 2.53 -2.85
N LYS A 328 -0.07 1.62 -2.11
CA LYS A 328 1.40 1.57 -2.03
C LYS A 328 2.03 1.39 -3.42
N LEU A 329 1.48 0.48 -4.23
CA LEU A 329 1.94 0.27 -5.62
C LEU A 329 1.73 1.52 -6.48
N TRP A 330 0.61 2.21 -6.33
CA TRP A 330 0.36 3.46 -7.03
C TRP A 330 1.41 4.50 -6.70
N VAL A 331 1.63 4.76 -5.41
CA VAL A 331 2.62 5.74 -4.95
C VAL A 331 4.02 5.36 -5.43
N HIS A 332 4.39 4.07 -5.37
CA HIS A 332 5.64 3.57 -5.91
C HIS A 332 5.79 3.84 -7.41
N SER A 333 4.77 3.50 -8.21
CA SER A 333 4.80 3.71 -9.66
C SER A 333 4.90 5.20 -10.02
N LEU A 334 4.18 6.07 -9.31
CA LEU A 334 4.23 7.51 -9.52
C LEU A 334 5.60 8.08 -9.11
N ALA A 335 6.15 7.65 -7.98
CA ALA A 335 7.48 8.05 -7.52
C ALA A 335 8.57 7.60 -8.49
N SER A 336 8.48 6.36 -9.00
CA SER A 336 9.39 5.83 -10.02
C SER A 336 9.29 6.60 -11.34
N ALA A 337 8.09 7.06 -11.72
CA ALA A 337 7.89 7.90 -12.89
C ALA A 337 8.63 9.23 -12.78
N TYR A 338 8.42 9.97 -11.68
CA TYR A 338 9.14 11.22 -11.44
C TYR A 338 10.64 10.99 -11.25
N GLY A 339 11.03 9.92 -10.55
CA GLY A 339 12.44 9.54 -10.38
C GLY A 339 13.13 9.32 -11.71
N SER A 340 12.54 8.52 -12.60
CA SER A 340 13.07 8.25 -13.93
C SER A 340 13.21 9.54 -14.77
N LYS A 341 12.20 10.42 -14.70
CA LYS A 341 12.25 11.73 -15.36
C LYS A 341 13.37 12.62 -14.84
N LEU A 342 13.52 12.74 -13.51
CA LEU A 342 14.56 13.57 -12.88
C LEU A 342 15.96 13.04 -13.17
N ILE A 343 16.16 11.73 -13.12
CA ILE A 343 17.43 11.08 -13.48
C ILE A 343 17.77 11.37 -14.96
N ALA A 344 16.81 11.16 -15.87
CA ALA A 344 17.00 11.42 -17.29
C ALA A 344 17.34 12.89 -17.58
N GLN A 345 16.68 13.83 -16.89
CA GLN A 345 16.99 15.28 -16.98
C GLN A 345 18.40 15.60 -16.46
N ASN A 346 18.80 15.01 -15.32
CA ASN A 346 20.14 15.21 -14.78
C ASN A 346 21.23 14.71 -15.75
N LEU A 347 20.99 13.56 -16.36
CA LEU A 347 21.87 12.95 -17.37
C LEU A 347 21.77 13.64 -18.75
N LYS A 348 20.91 14.64 -18.90
CA LYS A 348 20.65 15.35 -20.17
C LYS A 348 20.26 14.41 -21.32
N LEU A 349 19.48 13.38 -21.00
CA LEU A 349 18.94 12.46 -21.99
C LEU A 349 17.77 13.11 -22.75
N ASP A 350 17.67 12.78 -24.04
CA ASP A 350 16.54 13.22 -24.84
C ASP A 350 15.23 12.61 -24.31
N ASP A 351 14.14 13.37 -24.42
CA ASP A 351 12.78 12.94 -24.11
C ASP A 351 12.57 12.38 -22.68
N SER A 352 12.93 13.18 -21.66
CA SER A 352 12.73 12.81 -20.25
C SER A 352 11.28 12.39 -19.92
N ASP A 353 10.29 12.77 -20.72
CA ASP A 353 8.88 12.38 -20.57
C ASP A 353 8.66 10.92 -20.98
N LYS A 354 9.44 10.37 -21.91
CA LYS A 354 9.48 8.93 -22.21
C LYS A 354 9.87 8.13 -20.95
N PHE A 355 10.89 8.61 -20.22
CA PHE A 355 11.36 7.97 -18.98
C PHE A 355 10.29 8.05 -17.85
N PHE A 356 9.54 9.15 -17.79
CA PHE A 356 8.39 9.23 -16.87
C PHE A 356 7.40 8.09 -17.13
N LEU A 357 7.01 7.88 -18.38
CA LEU A 357 6.05 6.84 -18.74
C LEU A 357 6.61 5.43 -18.51
N MET A 358 7.89 5.22 -18.77
CA MET A 358 8.57 3.95 -18.46
C MET A 358 8.55 3.67 -16.97
N GLY A 359 8.90 4.65 -16.13
CA GLY A 359 8.81 4.54 -14.69
C GLY A 359 7.38 4.34 -14.16
N LEU A 360 6.37 4.95 -14.80
CA LEU A 360 4.96 4.77 -14.42
C LEU A 360 4.44 3.36 -14.71
N THR A 361 4.97 2.71 -15.74
CA THR A 361 4.43 1.44 -16.26
C THR A 361 5.29 0.22 -15.93
N HIS A 362 6.48 0.39 -15.36
CA HIS A 362 7.42 -0.71 -15.11
C HIS A 362 6.83 -1.85 -14.27
N ASP A 363 5.95 -1.53 -13.34
CA ASP A 363 5.32 -2.46 -12.39
C ASP A 363 3.86 -2.77 -12.69
N ILE A 364 3.35 -2.43 -13.87
CA ILE A 364 1.93 -2.58 -14.21
C ILE A 364 1.44 -4.04 -14.11
N GLY A 365 2.34 -4.99 -14.28
CA GLY A 365 2.04 -6.42 -14.10
C GLY A 365 1.66 -6.78 -12.67
N LYS A 366 2.22 -6.10 -11.66
CA LYS A 366 1.89 -6.31 -10.23
C LYS A 366 0.41 -6.00 -9.96
N ILE A 367 -0.11 -4.95 -10.57
CA ILE A 367 -1.52 -4.52 -10.44
C ILE A 367 -2.46 -5.56 -11.03
N LEU A 368 -2.15 -6.04 -12.23
CA LEU A 368 -2.98 -7.05 -12.90
C LEU A 368 -3.06 -8.33 -12.09
N LEU A 369 -1.94 -8.75 -11.51
CA LEU A 369 -1.87 -9.91 -10.65
C LEU A 369 -2.69 -9.72 -9.39
N LEU A 370 -2.58 -8.57 -8.72
CA LEU A 370 -3.39 -8.25 -7.54
C LEU A 370 -4.89 -8.26 -7.86
N LYS A 371 -5.32 -7.67 -8.97
CA LYS A 371 -6.73 -7.72 -9.40
C LYS A 371 -7.19 -9.15 -9.64
N ALA A 372 -6.39 -9.93 -10.36
CA ALA A 372 -6.72 -11.33 -10.64
C ALA A 372 -6.79 -12.18 -9.37
N PHE A 373 -5.94 -11.88 -8.36
CA PHE A 373 -6.05 -12.51 -7.04
C PHE A 373 -7.29 -12.08 -6.29
N THR A 374 -7.62 -10.80 -6.30
CA THR A 374 -8.84 -10.29 -5.68
C THR A 374 -10.08 -11.00 -6.24
N GLU A 375 -10.13 -11.24 -7.55
CA GLU A 375 -11.22 -11.98 -8.19
C GLU A 375 -11.19 -13.49 -7.90
N ALA A 376 -9.99 -14.10 -7.90
CA ALA A 376 -9.82 -15.52 -7.64
C ALA A 376 -10.02 -15.91 -6.17
N SER A 377 -9.91 -14.94 -5.26
CA SER A 377 -9.98 -15.14 -3.82
C SER A 377 -11.38 -15.08 -3.23
N LYS A 378 -12.44 -15.03 -4.07
CA LYS A 378 -13.82 -14.95 -3.56
C LYS A 378 -14.17 -16.03 -2.53
N ASP A 379 -13.42 -17.15 -2.50
CA ASP A 379 -13.67 -18.30 -1.63
C ASP A 379 -12.41 -18.91 -0.97
N ARG A 380 -11.26 -18.17 -0.92
CA ARG A 380 -9.99 -18.74 -0.43
C ARG A 380 -9.27 -17.78 0.51
N LYS A 381 -8.62 -18.34 1.52
CA LYS A 381 -7.62 -17.65 2.36
C LYS A 381 -6.46 -17.16 1.52
N LEU A 382 -6.02 -15.96 1.78
CA LEU A 382 -4.88 -15.35 1.13
C LEU A 382 -3.80 -15.00 2.16
N ASN A 383 -2.65 -15.63 2.03
CA ASN A 383 -1.45 -15.20 2.73
C ASN A 383 -0.84 -14.01 1.95
N MET A 384 -0.86 -12.83 2.55
CA MET A 384 -0.36 -11.60 1.90
C MET A 384 1.12 -11.66 1.57
N ASN A 385 1.94 -12.31 2.43
CA ASN A 385 3.37 -12.50 2.17
C ASN A 385 3.62 -13.41 0.96
N ALA A 386 2.85 -14.49 0.85
CA ALA A 386 2.93 -15.38 -0.30
C ALA A 386 2.45 -14.70 -1.59
N ILE A 387 1.41 -13.86 -1.52
CA ILE A 387 0.93 -13.05 -2.66
C ILE A 387 2.05 -12.10 -3.11
N THR A 388 2.64 -11.35 -2.20
CA THR A 388 3.66 -10.35 -2.51
C THR A 388 4.90 -10.99 -3.15
N ALA A 389 5.38 -12.12 -2.61
CA ALA A 389 6.51 -12.86 -3.17
C ALA A 389 6.22 -13.36 -4.60
N ASN A 390 5.03 -13.90 -4.84
CA ASN A 390 4.64 -14.39 -6.16
C ASN A 390 4.40 -13.29 -7.19
N ILE A 391 3.87 -12.15 -6.76
CA ILE A 391 3.69 -10.97 -7.61
C ILE A 391 5.05 -10.51 -8.13
N GLN A 392 6.07 -10.50 -7.27
CA GLN A 392 7.42 -10.12 -7.63
C GLN A 392 8.01 -11.02 -8.73
N GLU A 393 7.75 -12.34 -8.68
CA GLU A 393 8.27 -13.29 -9.66
C GLU A 393 7.52 -13.24 -11.02
N ALA A 394 6.22 -12.98 -11.01
CA ALA A 394 5.36 -13.18 -12.18
C ALA A 394 4.95 -11.91 -12.93
N HIS A 395 5.17 -10.72 -12.34
CA HIS A 395 4.66 -9.45 -12.91
C HIS A 395 5.25 -9.09 -14.26
N LEU A 396 6.52 -9.45 -14.50
CA LEU A 396 7.23 -9.11 -15.74
C LEU A 396 6.53 -9.68 -16.98
N SER A 397 6.15 -10.97 -16.92
CA SER A 397 5.50 -11.66 -18.03
C SER A 397 4.12 -11.06 -18.36
N LEU A 398 3.32 -10.80 -17.34
CA LEU A 398 1.96 -10.29 -17.54
C LEU A 398 1.97 -8.82 -17.96
N GLY A 399 2.88 -8.04 -17.37
CA GLY A 399 3.07 -6.63 -17.72
C GLY A 399 3.53 -6.46 -19.17
N SER A 400 4.48 -7.28 -19.64
CA SER A 400 4.95 -7.22 -21.03
C SER A 400 3.82 -7.52 -22.03
N LEU A 401 2.99 -8.53 -21.75
CA LEU A 401 1.82 -8.84 -22.58
C LEU A 401 0.81 -7.68 -22.63
N LEU A 402 0.60 -6.99 -21.49
CA LEU A 402 -0.31 -5.84 -21.44
C LEU A 402 0.23 -4.67 -22.26
N LEU A 403 1.50 -4.30 -22.08
CA LEU A 403 2.13 -3.21 -22.84
C LEU A 403 2.10 -3.48 -24.34
N LYS A 404 2.40 -4.71 -24.79
CA LYS A 404 2.25 -5.14 -26.19
C LYS A 404 0.83 -4.92 -26.70
N ARG A 405 -0.16 -5.33 -25.91
CA ARG A 405 -1.58 -5.18 -26.27
C ARG A 405 -2.05 -3.73 -26.32
N TRP A 406 -1.44 -2.86 -25.52
CA TRP A 406 -1.68 -1.43 -25.54
C TRP A 406 -0.90 -0.69 -26.65
N GLY A 407 -0.03 -1.40 -27.41
CA GLY A 407 0.74 -0.85 -28.51
C GLY A 407 1.91 0.03 -28.06
N PHE A 408 2.49 -0.25 -26.89
CA PHE A 408 3.73 0.38 -26.47
C PHE A 408 4.91 -0.15 -27.28
N ASP A 409 5.90 0.73 -27.50
CA ASP A 409 7.13 0.41 -28.25
C ASP A 409 7.98 -0.62 -27.48
N GLU A 410 8.88 -1.33 -28.19
CA GLU A 410 9.71 -2.41 -27.65
C GLU A 410 10.59 -1.96 -26.48
N ASP A 411 11.03 -0.68 -26.47
CA ASP A 411 11.82 -0.11 -25.38
C ASP A 411 11.09 -0.17 -24.02
N PHE A 412 9.78 0.09 -24.01
CA PHE A 412 8.95 -0.03 -22.79
C PHE A 412 8.89 -1.46 -22.30
N ILE A 413 8.80 -2.41 -23.22
CA ILE A 413 8.73 -3.83 -22.92
C ILE A 413 10.07 -4.31 -22.35
N LYS A 414 11.19 -3.88 -22.93
CA LYS A 414 12.53 -4.16 -22.42
C LYS A 414 12.72 -3.62 -21.00
N VAL A 415 12.35 -2.36 -20.77
CA VAL A 415 12.43 -1.75 -19.43
C VAL A 415 11.60 -2.56 -18.42
N LEU A 416 10.34 -2.87 -18.75
CA LEU A 416 9.50 -3.65 -17.86
C LEU A 416 10.09 -5.03 -17.56
N THR A 417 10.70 -5.71 -18.53
CA THR A 417 11.24 -7.06 -18.35
C THR A 417 12.58 -7.09 -17.63
N HIS A 418 13.36 -5.98 -17.65
CA HIS A 418 14.73 -5.95 -17.15
C HIS A 418 14.98 -4.95 -16.01
N HIS A 419 13.96 -4.21 -15.54
CA HIS A 419 14.15 -3.20 -14.48
C HIS A 419 14.53 -3.77 -13.10
N GLU A 420 14.52 -5.08 -12.92
CA GLU A 420 14.92 -5.78 -11.69
C GLU A 420 16.14 -6.68 -11.89
N ASP A 421 16.81 -6.60 -13.04
CA ASP A 421 17.99 -7.41 -13.33
C ASP A 421 19.11 -7.07 -12.34
N LYS A 422 19.73 -8.13 -11.78
CA LYS A 422 20.82 -7.99 -10.81
C LYS A 422 22.21 -7.84 -11.47
N ASN A 423 22.33 -8.23 -12.73
CA ASN A 423 23.57 -8.22 -13.47
C ASN A 423 23.51 -7.15 -14.56
N LEU A 424 23.81 -5.92 -14.19
CA LEU A 424 23.88 -4.80 -15.12
C LEU A 424 25.30 -4.65 -15.68
N SER A 425 25.43 -4.06 -16.86
CA SER A 425 26.71 -3.79 -17.50
C SER A 425 26.73 -2.41 -18.17
N PRO A 426 27.89 -1.87 -18.53
CA PRO A 426 27.97 -0.64 -19.30
C PRO A 426 27.25 -0.68 -20.66
N ASP A 427 27.00 -1.88 -21.19
CA ASP A 427 26.26 -2.11 -22.44
C ASP A 427 24.77 -2.21 -22.26
N THR A 428 24.26 -2.17 -21.01
CA THR A 428 22.83 -2.19 -20.71
C THR A 428 22.16 -0.91 -21.22
N ASP A 429 21.00 -1.05 -21.86
CA ASP A 429 20.24 0.09 -22.41
C ASP A 429 20.02 1.16 -21.31
N LYS A 430 20.23 2.44 -21.65
CA LYS A 430 20.11 3.56 -20.70
C LYS A 430 18.73 3.66 -20.07
N GLU A 431 17.70 3.32 -20.83
CA GLU A 431 16.32 3.28 -20.37
C GLU A 431 16.15 2.29 -19.21
N ILE A 432 16.76 1.12 -19.29
CA ILE A 432 16.75 0.11 -18.23
C ILE A 432 17.50 0.64 -17.01
N LEU A 433 18.73 1.17 -17.20
CA LEU A 433 19.55 1.70 -16.11
C LEU A 433 18.85 2.83 -15.34
N VAL A 434 18.21 3.76 -16.05
CA VAL A 434 17.51 4.90 -15.45
C VAL A 434 16.30 4.43 -14.64
N VAL A 435 15.46 3.56 -15.20
CA VAL A 435 14.26 3.07 -14.48
C VAL A 435 14.66 2.14 -13.33
N HIS A 436 15.69 1.31 -13.50
CA HIS A 436 16.25 0.49 -12.43
C HIS A 436 16.73 1.35 -11.26
N LEU A 437 17.51 2.42 -11.53
CA LEU A 437 17.96 3.34 -10.48
C LEU A 437 16.79 4.05 -9.81
N ALA A 438 15.81 4.52 -10.57
CA ALA A 438 14.61 5.17 -10.04
C ALA A 438 13.80 4.22 -9.15
N ASN A 439 13.62 2.97 -9.57
CA ASN A 439 12.94 1.93 -8.80
C ASN A 439 13.66 1.68 -7.45
N LEU A 440 14.97 1.50 -7.45
CA LEU A 440 15.74 1.31 -6.23
C LEU A 440 15.71 2.55 -5.33
N LEU A 441 15.83 3.74 -5.91
CA LEU A 441 15.77 5.00 -5.16
C LEU A 441 14.41 5.17 -4.48
N THR A 442 13.31 4.92 -5.18
CA THR A 442 11.95 5.01 -4.61
C THR A 442 11.72 4.00 -3.50
N ARG A 443 12.28 2.80 -3.61
CA ARG A 443 12.26 1.80 -2.53
C ARG A 443 13.00 2.30 -1.30
N LYS A 444 14.19 2.84 -1.46
CA LYS A 444 15.01 3.38 -0.37
C LYS A 444 14.37 4.55 0.37
N ILE A 445 13.69 5.44 -0.33
CA ILE A 445 13.04 6.61 0.29
C ILE A 445 11.65 6.31 0.87
N GLY A 446 11.26 5.04 0.98
CA GLY A 446 10.06 4.59 1.68
C GLY A 446 8.82 4.40 0.79
N PHE A 447 8.93 4.53 -0.52
CA PHE A 447 7.83 4.25 -1.45
C PHE A 447 7.96 2.83 -2.02
N SER A 448 7.86 1.82 -1.16
CA SER A 448 7.99 0.42 -1.54
C SER A 448 6.90 -0.45 -0.92
N LEU A 449 6.66 -1.62 -1.55
CA LEU A 449 5.90 -2.71 -0.93
C LEU A 449 6.75 -3.46 0.10
N PHE A 450 8.08 -3.40 -0.03
CA PHE A 450 9.05 -4.11 0.78
C PHE A 450 10.03 -3.12 1.37
N GLU A 451 10.36 -3.29 2.64
CA GLU A 451 11.45 -2.55 3.27
C GLU A 451 12.78 -3.21 2.86
N GLU A 452 13.64 -2.47 2.22
CA GLU A 452 15.00 -2.89 1.88
C GLU A 452 15.99 -1.81 2.32
N GLU A 453 16.99 -2.21 3.07
CA GLU A 453 18.16 -1.36 3.31
C GLU A 453 19.05 -1.38 2.06
N LEU A 454 19.12 -0.26 1.35
CA LEU A 454 19.95 -0.08 0.16
C LEU A 454 21.02 0.96 0.44
N ASP A 455 22.28 0.61 0.14
CA ASP A 455 23.40 1.55 0.18
C ASP A 455 23.58 2.20 -1.21
N TYR A 456 23.60 3.52 -1.30
CA TYR A 456 23.78 4.26 -2.55
C TYR A 456 25.12 3.94 -3.24
N ALA A 457 26.17 3.67 -2.42
CA ALA A 457 27.50 3.34 -2.95
C ALA A 457 27.53 2.00 -3.71
N GLN A 458 26.56 1.11 -3.44
CA GLN A 458 26.46 -0.22 -4.02
C GLN A 458 25.48 -0.30 -5.19
N LEU A 459 24.82 0.80 -5.56
CA LEU A 459 23.87 0.80 -6.68
C LEU A 459 24.63 0.72 -8.02
N GLU A 460 24.68 -0.47 -8.60
CA GLU A 460 25.38 -0.75 -9.85
C GLU A 460 24.92 0.16 -10.99
N SER A 461 23.62 0.40 -11.13
CA SER A 461 23.07 1.34 -12.12
C SER A 461 23.56 2.78 -11.92
N ALA A 462 23.73 3.24 -10.67
CA ALA A 462 24.26 4.57 -10.38
C ALA A 462 25.74 4.69 -10.79
N GLN A 463 26.53 3.64 -10.53
CA GLN A 463 27.95 3.57 -10.92
C GLN A 463 28.10 3.57 -12.45
N ILE A 464 27.31 2.76 -13.15
CA ILE A 464 27.32 2.71 -14.63
C ILE A 464 26.90 4.05 -15.24
N LEU A 465 25.87 4.69 -14.68
CA LEU A 465 25.40 6.02 -15.10
C LEU A 465 26.31 7.16 -14.64
N LYS A 466 27.36 6.88 -13.85
CA LYS A 466 28.31 7.84 -13.29
C LYS A 466 27.64 8.96 -12.50
N MET A 467 26.62 8.62 -11.74
CA MET A 467 25.92 9.54 -10.87
C MET A 467 26.54 9.52 -9.48
N ASP A 468 26.83 10.69 -8.94
CA ASP A 468 27.39 10.80 -7.61
C ASP A 468 26.30 10.66 -6.52
N PRO A 469 26.65 10.20 -5.30
CA PRO A 469 25.70 9.98 -4.22
C PRO A 469 24.90 11.22 -3.82
N ALA A 470 25.51 12.42 -3.84
CA ALA A 470 24.84 13.65 -3.44
C ALA A 470 23.74 14.03 -4.45
N THR A 471 24.00 13.84 -5.76
CA THR A 471 22.98 14.04 -6.80
C THR A 471 21.81 13.05 -6.64
N ILE A 472 22.10 11.79 -6.29
CA ILE A 472 21.06 10.77 -6.08
C ILE A 472 20.20 11.13 -4.87
N GLU A 473 20.81 11.59 -3.79
CA GLU A 473 20.12 12.02 -2.58
C GLU A 473 19.23 13.25 -2.85
N ASP A 474 19.73 14.26 -3.57
CA ASP A 474 18.94 15.43 -4.00
C ASP A 474 17.72 15.04 -4.85
N ILE A 475 17.90 14.08 -5.77
CA ILE A 475 16.78 13.54 -6.55
C ILE A 475 15.78 12.83 -5.62
N GLY A 476 16.25 12.05 -4.65
CA GLY A 476 15.39 11.39 -3.67
C GLY A 476 14.52 12.37 -2.87
N GLU A 477 15.10 13.46 -2.37
CA GLU A 477 14.35 14.51 -1.67
C GLU A 477 13.34 15.22 -2.59
N LYS A 478 13.71 15.50 -3.83
CA LYS A 478 12.77 16.04 -4.82
C LYS A 478 11.60 15.10 -5.08
N ILE A 479 11.84 13.79 -5.20
CA ILE A 479 10.77 12.81 -5.35
C ILE A 479 9.82 12.84 -4.15
N LYS A 480 10.34 12.85 -2.91
CA LYS A 480 9.51 12.94 -1.69
C LYS A 480 8.61 14.17 -1.72
N GLN A 481 9.18 15.33 -2.04
CA GLN A 481 8.43 16.58 -2.13
C GLN A 481 7.34 16.49 -3.20
N ILE A 482 7.68 16.02 -4.39
CA ILE A 482 6.73 15.88 -5.52
C ILE A 482 5.57 14.95 -5.11
N ILE A 483 5.88 13.78 -4.56
CA ILE A 483 4.86 12.80 -4.17
C ILE A 483 3.95 13.36 -3.08
N SER A 484 4.51 14.07 -2.09
CA SER A 484 3.72 14.76 -1.07
C SER A 484 2.73 15.77 -1.67
N ASP A 485 3.15 16.49 -2.72
CA ASP A 485 2.35 17.55 -3.33
C ASP A 485 1.28 17.04 -4.30
N VAL A 486 1.49 15.88 -4.94
CA VAL A 486 0.61 15.47 -6.06
C VAL A 486 -0.05 14.09 -5.90
N ALA A 487 0.47 13.15 -5.10
CA ALA A 487 -0.06 11.78 -5.08
C ALA A 487 -1.55 11.69 -4.71
N HIS A 488 -2.02 12.60 -3.86
CA HIS A 488 -3.41 12.69 -3.41
C HIS A 488 -4.35 13.35 -4.44
N LEU A 489 -3.82 13.96 -5.51
CA LEU A 489 -4.60 14.63 -6.55
C LEU A 489 -5.04 13.66 -7.68
N PHE A 490 -4.40 12.49 -7.75
CA PHE A 490 -4.72 11.42 -8.69
C PHE A 490 -5.75 10.47 -8.07
#